data_887d5a37d1efcd0835988ed793093e68
#
_entry.id   887d5a37d1efcd0835988ed793093e68
#
_cell.length_a   1.000
_cell.length_b   1.000
_cell.length_c   1.000
_cell.angle_alpha   90.00
_cell.angle_beta   90.00
_cell.angle_gamma   90.00
#
_symmetry.space_group_name_H-M   'P 1'
#
loop_
_entity.id
_entity.type
_entity.pdbx_description
1 polymer ?
#
loop_
_entity_poly.entity_id
_entity_poly.type
_entity_poly.pdbx_seq_one_letter_code
_entity_poly.pdbx_strand_id
1 'polypeptide(L)'
;DNITKDESRIIIPMYDTERNLIGFQGRALGPNFVKYITIMLQDNAPKIYGLDKINKDETVYVVEGPFDSTFVENSVALCGSDGDLAHLKGSDIVLVYDNEPRNKEILQRIERCIDKGEQVVIWPNNIYQKDINDMVLGGHKIMNMLRSNTYSGLAAKVKFNNWKRV
;
A
#
# COMPACT_ATOMS: atom_id res chain seq x y z
N ASP A 1 12.32 1.77 -25.47
CA ASP A 1 12.67 3.21 -25.52
C ASP A 1 11.67 4.04 -26.33
N ASN A 2 10.40 4.05 -25.90
CA ASN A 2 9.40 4.87 -26.57
C ASN A 2 8.60 5.67 -25.54
N ILE A 3 9.25 6.58 -24.80
CA ILE A 3 8.60 7.74 -24.23
C ILE A 3 8.50 8.79 -25.36
N THR A 4 7.70 8.49 -26.37
CA THR A 4 7.56 9.35 -27.57
C THR A 4 6.40 10.32 -27.49
N LYS A 5 5.66 10.39 -26.38
CA LYS A 5 4.65 11.40 -26.10
C LYS A 5 4.85 11.94 -24.71
N ASP A 6 5.04 13.23 -24.63
CA ASP A 6 5.17 14.03 -23.42
C ASP A 6 3.81 14.05 -22.69
N GLU A 7 3.57 13.03 -21.88
CA GLU A 7 2.34 12.91 -21.09
C GLU A 7 2.57 13.53 -19.72
N SER A 8 1.71 14.48 -19.37
CA SER A 8 1.75 15.12 -18.05
C SER A 8 1.60 14.08 -16.94
N ARG A 9 2.53 14.13 -15.98
CA ARG A 9 2.54 13.23 -14.81
C ARG A 9 2.69 14.01 -13.52
N ILE A 10 2.03 13.56 -12.48
CA ILE A 10 2.33 13.97 -11.10
C ILE A 10 3.61 13.27 -10.68
N ILE A 11 4.59 14.05 -10.23
CA ILE A 11 5.85 13.52 -9.68
C ILE A 11 5.70 13.33 -8.18
N ILE A 12 5.96 12.12 -7.73
CA ILE A 12 5.86 11.68 -6.33
C ILE A 12 7.26 11.30 -5.87
N PRO A 13 7.98 12.20 -5.18
CA PRO A 13 9.35 11.93 -4.73
C PRO A 13 9.35 10.91 -3.59
N MET A 14 10.37 10.04 -3.57
CA MET A 14 10.64 9.07 -2.51
C MET A 14 11.92 9.46 -1.78
N TYR A 15 11.84 9.48 -0.46
CA TYR A 15 12.96 9.82 0.41
C TYR A 15 13.27 8.64 1.35
N ASP A 16 14.54 8.50 1.71
CA ASP A 16 14.96 7.58 2.77
C ASP A 16 14.64 8.15 4.18
N THR A 17 15.02 7.42 5.22
CA THR A 17 14.81 7.85 6.62
C THR A 17 15.62 9.08 7.02
N GLU A 18 16.66 9.44 6.25
CA GLU A 18 17.50 10.62 6.46
C GLU A 18 17.06 11.80 5.58
N ARG A 19 15.95 11.65 4.85
CA ARG A 19 15.40 12.62 3.88
C ARG A 19 16.28 12.88 2.66
N ASN A 20 17.13 11.93 2.26
CA ASN A 20 17.77 11.97 0.98
C ASN A 20 16.81 11.50 -0.12
N LEU A 21 16.78 12.18 -1.25
CA LEU A 21 15.98 11.77 -2.39
C LEU A 21 16.56 10.49 -3.01
N ILE A 22 15.81 9.40 -2.98
CA ILE A 22 16.23 8.07 -3.47
C ILE A 22 15.58 7.67 -4.80
N GLY A 23 14.50 8.35 -5.18
CA GLY A 23 13.78 8.07 -6.40
C GLY A 23 12.51 8.88 -6.51
N PHE A 24 11.75 8.62 -7.54
CA PHE A 24 10.40 9.20 -7.70
C PHE A 24 9.51 8.30 -8.54
N GLN A 25 8.22 8.47 -8.37
CA GLN A 25 7.21 7.83 -9.20
C GLN A 25 6.42 8.88 -9.97
N GLY A 26 6.24 8.65 -11.28
CA GLY A 26 5.44 9.50 -12.15
C GLY A 26 4.07 8.87 -12.40
N ARG A 27 2.99 9.48 -11.89
CA ARG A 27 1.61 9.06 -12.14
C ARG A 27 1.03 9.81 -13.34
N ALA A 28 0.56 9.12 -14.37
CA ALA A 28 -0.12 9.73 -15.52
C ALA A 28 -1.40 10.45 -15.08
N LEU A 29 -1.64 11.65 -15.61
CA LEU A 29 -2.83 12.47 -15.35
C LEU A 29 -4.03 12.07 -16.22
N GLY A 30 -3.78 11.36 -17.31
CA GLY A 30 -4.81 10.93 -18.25
C GLY A 30 -4.86 9.40 -18.40
N PRO A 31 -5.76 8.90 -19.26
CA PRO A 31 -5.79 7.49 -19.63
C PRO A 31 -4.49 7.13 -20.36
N ASN A 32 -3.67 6.33 -19.70
CA ASN A 32 -2.39 5.91 -20.22
C ASN A 32 -2.22 4.42 -19.96
N PHE A 33 -1.60 3.71 -20.91
CA PHE A 33 -1.27 2.30 -20.76
C PHE A 33 -0.28 2.08 -19.60
N VAL A 34 0.69 2.99 -19.40
CA VAL A 34 1.62 2.97 -18.27
C VAL A 34 1.18 3.96 -17.21
N LYS A 35 0.34 3.50 -16.30
CA LYS A 35 -0.24 4.31 -15.21
C LYS A 35 0.83 4.91 -14.30
N TYR A 36 1.85 4.14 -13.94
CA TYR A 36 2.96 4.54 -13.08
C TYR A 36 4.31 4.21 -13.72
N ILE A 37 5.26 5.14 -13.61
CA ILE A 37 6.67 4.94 -13.93
C ILE A 37 7.46 5.22 -12.67
N THR A 38 8.32 4.28 -12.25
CA THR A 38 9.20 4.46 -11.08
C THR A 38 10.64 4.56 -11.55
N ILE A 39 11.34 5.61 -11.13
CA ILE A 39 12.74 5.85 -11.39
C ILE A 39 13.48 5.92 -10.07
N MET A 40 14.45 5.03 -9.88
CA MET A 40 15.33 5.04 -8.71
C MET A 40 16.63 5.78 -9.05
N LEU A 41 17.08 6.65 -8.14
CA LEU A 41 18.30 7.44 -8.26
C LEU A 41 19.48 6.76 -7.57
N GLN A 42 19.20 5.79 -6.71
CA GLN A 42 20.21 5.02 -6.00
C GLN A 42 19.95 3.52 -6.20
N ASP A 43 21.02 2.78 -6.50
CA ASP A 43 20.97 1.32 -6.60
C ASP A 43 20.60 0.72 -5.24
N ASN A 44 19.76 -0.30 -5.25
CA ASN A 44 19.27 -1.01 -4.05
C ASN A 44 18.48 -0.17 -3.03
N ALA A 45 18.12 1.08 -3.34
CA ALA A 45 17.23 1.85 -2.49
C ALA A 45 15.81 1.25 -2.47
N PRO A 46 15.10 1.31 -1.33
CA PRO A 46 13.76 0.76 -1.23
C PRO A 46 12.76 1.54 -2.10
N LYS A 47 11.94 0.82 -2.87
CA LYS A 47 10.84 1.43 -3.63
C LYS A 47 9.64 1.67 -2.70
N ILE A 48 9.84 2.46 -1.66
CA ILE A 48 8.85 2.76 -0.64
C ILE A 48 8.69 4.28 -0.55
N TYR A 49 7.45 4.75 -0.66
CA TYR A 49 7.10 6.14 -0.43
C TYR A 49 6.77 6.36 1.06
N GLY A 50 7.22 7.47 1.63
CA GLY A 50 6.85 7.92 2.97
C GLY A 50 7.76 7.46 4.12
N LEU A 51 8.90 6.80 3.84
CA LEU A 51 9.86 6.37 4.87
C LEU A 51 10.38 7.53 5.75
N ASP A 52 10.47 8.72 5.18
CA ASP A 52 10.93 9.94 5.86
C ASP A 52 9.91 10.54 6.85
N LYS A 53 8.68 10.02 6.85
CA LYS A 53 7.55 10.61 7.57
C LYS A 53 7.02 9.74 8.71
N ILE A 54 7.41 8.46 8.76
CA ILE A 54 6.85 7.53 9.74
C ILE A 54 7.45 7.71 11.14
N ASN A 55 6.61 7.50 12.14
CA ASN A 55 7.01 7.27 13.52
C ASN A 55 7.05 5.75 13.76
N LYS A 56 8.25 5.20 14.01
CA LYS A 56 8.44 3.76 14.21
C LYS A 56 7.96 3.26 15.59
N ASP A 57 7.67 4.16 16.51
CA ASP A 57 7.12 3.84 17.84
C ASP A 57 5.60 3.64 17.80
N GLU A 58 4.97 3.92 16.66
CA GLU A 58 3.54 3.76 16.43
C GLU A 58 3.30 2.69 15.35
N THR A 59 2.07 2.17 15.27
CA THR A 59 1.68 1.25 14.18
C THR A 59 1.89 1.90 12.81
N VAL A 60 2.66 1.24 11.95
CA VAL A 60 2.93 1.67 10.57
C VAL A 60 2.03 0.90 9.62
N TYR A 61 1.19 1.62 8.89
CA TYR A 61 0.36 1.02 7.85
C TYR A 61 1.12 0.96 6.52
N VAL A 62 1.12 -0.20 5.89
CA VAL A 62 1.76 -0.42 4.59
C VAL A 62 0.67 -0.59 3.54
N VAL A 63 0.51 0.40 2.67
CA VAL A 63 -0.49 0.41 1.59
C VAL A 63 0.16 0.16 0.23
N GLU A 64 -0.62 -0.10 -0.82
CA GLU A 64 -0.09 -0.40 -2.15
C GLU A 64 0.35 0.86 -2.91
N GLY A 65 -0.39 1.95 -2.82
CA GLY A 65 -0.16 3.16 -3.61
C GLY A 65 0.11 4.43 -2.81
N PRO A 66 0.97 5.34 -3.32
CA PRO A 66 1.26 6.61 -2.63
C PRO A 66 0.02 7.48 -2.40
N PHE A 67 -0.97 7.45 -3.31
CA PHE A 67 -2.21 8.21 -3.12
C PHE A 67 -3.01 7.68 -1.93
N ASP A 68 -3.11 6.36 -1.77
CA ASP A 68 -3.80 5.75 -0.63
C ASP A 68 -3.15 6.14 0.69
N SER A 69 -1.81 6.20 0.72
CA SER A 69 -1.07 6.59 1.92
C SER A 69 -1.34 8.03 2.37
N THR A 70 -1.79 8.92 1.47
CA THR A 70 -2.13 10.30 1.85
C THR A 70 -3.35 10.39 2.76
N PHE A 71 -4.16 9.35 2.82
CA PHE A 71 -5.37 9.27 3.65
C PHE A 71 -5.18 8.40 4.90
N VAL A 72 -3.98 7.85 5.11
CA VAL A 72 -3.67 6.94 6.21
C VAL A 72 -2.56 7.53 7.08
N GLU A 73 -2.87 7.74 8.35
CA GLU A 73 -1.91 8.21 9.33
C GLU A 73 -0.76 7.20 9.47
N ASN A 74 0.48 7.71 9.66
CA ASN A 74 1.68 6.90 9.88
C ASN A 74 1.82 5.74 8.89
N SER A 75 1.84 6.05 7.60
CA SER A 75 1.84 5.03 6.55
C SER A 75 2.98 5.18 5.55
N VAL A 76 3.30 4.07 4.92
CA VAL A 76 4.17 3.98 3.74
C VAL A 76 3.44 3.30 2.59
N ALA A 77 3.88 3.55 1.35
CA ALA A 77 3.34 2.86 0.18
C ALA A 77 4.42 2.07 -0.56
N LEU A 78 4.05 0.84 -0.99
CA LEU A 78 4.87 -0.03 -1.82
C LEU A 78 4.71 0.39 -3.29
N CYS A 79 5.66 1.12 -3.85
CA CYS A 79 5.58 1.65 -5.21
C CYS A 79 5.78 0.56 -6.29
N GLY A 80 4.94 -0.46 -6.30
CA GLY A 80 4.90 -1.49 -7.35
C GLY A 80 5.85 -2.67 -7.13
N SER A 81 6.26 -2.95 -5.92
CA SER A 81 7.08 -4.11 -5.59
C SER A 81 6.45 -4.95 -4.47
N ASP A 82 6.84 -6.22 -4.37
CA ASP A 82 6.61 -7.06 -3.17
C ASP A 82 7.48 -6.58 -1.98
N GLY A 83 7.63 -5.29 -1.82
CA GLY A 83 8.39 -4.43 -0.94
C GLY A 83 9.22 -5.16 0.11
N ASP A 84 10.54 -5.00 0.02
CA ASP A 84 11.39 -5.37 1.15
C ASP A 84 11.06 -4.44 2.35
N LEU A 85 10.33 -4.99 3.32
CA LEU A 85 9.95 -4.30 4.56
C LEU A 85 11.10 -4.24 5.58
N ALA A 86 12.33 -4.61 5.20
CA ALA A 86 13.49 -4.59 6.09
C ALA A 86 13.72 -3.20 6.73
N HIS A 87 13.39 -2.14 5.99
CA HIS A 87 13.48 -0.76 6.49
C HIS A 87 12.47 -0.43 7.59
N LEU A 88 11.43 -1.24 7.75
CA LEU A 88 10.41 -1.14 8.80
C LEU A 88 10.64 -2.14 9.94
N LYS A 89 11.78 -2.84 9.93
CA LYS A 89 12.10 -3.83 10.97
C LYS A 89 12.07 -3.19 12.37
N GLY A 90 11.37 -3.86 13.28
CA GLY A 90 11.18 -3.39 14.66
C GLY A 90 9.94 -2.52 14.88
N SER A 91 9.24 -2.10 13.81
CA SER A 91 7.96 -1.42 13.93
C SER A 91 6.80 -2.42 14.02
N ASP A 92 5.70 -2.00 14.63
CA ASP A 92 4.41 -2.67 14.55
C ASP A 92 3.79 -2.38 13.17
N ILE A 93 3.69 -3.39 12.30
CA ILE A 93 3.30 -3.23 10.89
C ILE A 93 1.92 -3.83 10.65
N VAL A 94 1.07 -3.08 9.96
CA VAL A 94 -0.21 -3.55 9.42
C VAL A 94 -0.23 -3.44 7.90
N LEU A 95 -0.41 -4.56 7.21
CA LEU A 95 -0.49 -4.62 5.75
C LEU A 95 -1.92 -4.31 5.27
N VAL A 96 -2.04 -3.43 4.30
CA VAL A 96 -3.33 -2.96 3.77
C VAL A 96 -3.31 -3.12 2.24
N TYR A 97 -3.97 -4.15 1.76
CA TYR A 97 -4.12 -4.42 0.33
C TYR A 97 -5.44 -3.85 -0.21
N ASP A 98 -5.52 -3.68 -1.52
CA ASP A 98 -6.74 -3.30 -2.21
C ASP A 98 -7.90 -4.25 -1.88
N ASN A 99 -9.14 -3.73 -1.85
CA ASN A 99 -10.34 -4.52 -1.61
C ASN A 99 -10.77 -5.28 -2.87
N GLU A 100 -9.95 -6.23 -3.29
CA GLU A 100 -10.18 -7.06 -4.48
C GLU A 100 -10.33 -8.56 -4.13
N PRO A 101 -11.46 -8.99 -3.58
CA PRO A 101 -11.65 -10.37 -3.07
C PRO A 101 -11.67 -11.46 -4.15
N ARG A 102 -11.52 -11.10 -5.43
CA ARG A 102 -11.40 -12.02 -6.58
C ARG A 102 -10.03 -11.96 -7.25
N ASN A 103 -9.17 -11.04 -6.86
CA ASN A 103 -7.85 -10.90 -7.43
C ASN A 103 -6.89 -11.93 -6.82
N LYS A 104 -6.47 -12.91 -7.62
CA LYS A 104 -5.62 -14.02 -7.16
C LYS A 104 -4.31 -13.56 -6.55
N GLU A 105 -3.71 -12.47 -7.07
CA GLU A 105 -2.46 -11.94 -6.56
C GLU A 105 -2.65 -11.36 -5.15
N ILE A 106 -3.68 -10.54 -4.95
CA ILE A 106 -4.03 -9.99 -3.63
C ILE A 106 -4.35 -11.10 -2.63
N LEU A 107 -5.13 -12.11 -3.05
CA LEU A 107 -5.44 -13.25 -2.19
C LEU A 107 -4.18 -13.99 -1.74
N GLN A 108 -3.24 -14.25 -2.64
CA GLN A 108 -1.97 -14.91 -2.31
C GLN A 108 -1.08 -14.07 -1.39
N ARG A 109 -1.07 -12.73 -1.56
CA ARG A 109 -0.35 -11.82 -0.68
C ARG A 109 -0.92 -11.84 0.73
N ILE A 110 -2.24 -11.71 0.88
CA ILE A 110 -2.92 -11.78 2.18
C ILE A 110 -2.68 -13.15 2.85
N GLU A 111 -2.81 -14.24 2.12
CA GLU A 111 -2.58 -15.59 2.64
C GLU A 111 -1.15 -15.76 3.17
N ARG A 112 -0.15 -15.30 2.42
CA ARG A 112 1.25 -15.30 2.87
C ARG A 112 1.48 -14.50 4.15
N CYS A 113 0.82 -13.33 4.29
CA CYS A 113 0.89 -12.52 5.50
C CYS A 113 0.29 -13.25 6.72
N ILE A 114 -0.87 -13.89 6.53
CA ILE A 114 -1.53 -14.68 7.57
C ILE A 114 -0.66 -15.84 8.02
N ASP A 115 -0.05 -16.57 7.08
CA ASP A 115 0.81 -17.71 7.36
C ASP A 115 2.10 -17.31 8.10
N LYS A 116 2.60 -16.10 7.88
CA LYS A 116 3.72 -15.52 8.63
C LYS A 116 3.33 -14.95 9.99
N GLY A 117 2.04 -14.90 10.31
CA GLY A 117 1.53 -14.29 11.55
C GLY A 117 1.53 -12.76 11.54
N GLU A 118 1.71 -12.13 10.37
CA GLU A 118 1.70 -10.69 10.20
C GLU A 118 0.28 -10.12 10.38
N GLN A 119 0.19 -8.83 10.73
CA GLN A 119 -1.09 -8.14 10.81
C GLN A 119 -1.54 -7.67 9.43
N VAL A 120 -2.80 -7.89 9.10
CA VAL A 120 -3.38 -7.51 7.81
C VAL A 120 -4.80 -7.01 7.98
N VAL A 121 -5.17 -6.01 7.18
CA VAL A 121 -6.55 -5.54 7.09
C VAL A 121 -7.36 -6.47 6.21
N ILE A 122 -8.49 -6.95 6.72
CA ILE A 122 -9.50 -7.67 5.93
C ILE A 122 -10.75 -6.79 5.86
N TRP A 123 -11.03 -6.28 4.67
CA TRP A 123 -12.13 -5.35 4.46
C TRP A 123 -13.50 -5.93 4.78
N PRO A 124 -14.44 -5.14 5.33
CA PRO A 124 -15.81 -5.59 5.56
C PRO A 124 -16.53 -5.92 4.25
N ASN A 125 -17.39 -6.93 4.26
CA ASN A 125 -18.13 -7.38 3.07
C ASN A 125 -19.12 -6.36 2.48
N ASN A 126 -19.47 -5.33 3.24
CA ASN A 126 -20.36 -4.24 2.81
C ASN A 126 -19.62 -3.06 2.20
N ILE A 127 -18.30 -3.14 2.04
CA ILE A 127 -17.48 -2.15 1.33
C ILE A 127 -17.24 -2.66 -0.09
N TYR A 128 -17.61 -1.83 -1.07
CA TYR A 128 -17.55 -2.18 -2.51
C TYR A 128 -16.46 -1.41 -3.26
N GLN A 129 -15.96 -0.33 -2.66
CA GLN A 129 -14.86 0.46 -3.20
C GLN A 129 -13.59 -0.39 -3.23
N LYS A 130 -12.82 -0.23 -4.32
CA LYS A 130 -11.64 -1.02 -4.59
C LYS A 130 -10.45 -0.66 -3.68
N ASP A 131 -10.18 0.62 -3.56
CA ASP A 131 -9.01 1.17 -2.88
C ASP A 131 -9.39 2.24 -1.85
N ILE A 132 -8.43 2.67 -1.05
CA ILE A 132 -8.63 3.67 0.00
C ILE A 132 -9.10 5.00 -0.57
N ASN A 133 -8.55 5.42 -1.72
CA ASN A 133 -8.96 6.67 -2.36
C ASN A 133 -10.46 6.65 -2.71
N ASP A 134 -10.94 5.58 -3.32
CA ASP A 134 -12.36 5.41 -3.64
C ASP A 134 -13.22 5.34 -2.38
N MET A 135 -12.72 4.72 -1.30
CA MET A 135 -13.42 4.68 -0.01
C MET A 135 -13.57 6.07 0.60
N VAL A 136 -12.52 6.90 0.55
CA VAL A 136 -12.58 8.30 1.01
C VAL A 136 -13.58 9.11 0.21
N LEU A 137 -13.58 8.98 -1.11
CA LEU A 137 -14.56 9.62 -1.97
C LEU A 137 -15.99 9.14 -1.67
N GLY A 138 -16.14 7.89 -1.22
CA GLY A 138 -17.39 7.31 -0.73
C GLY A 138 -17.79 7.76 0.69
N GLY A 139 -17.00 8.63 1.33
CA GLY A 139 -17.29 9.18 2.67
C GLY A 139 -16.91 8.27 3.84
N HIS A 140 -16.10 7.24 3.62
CA HIS A 140 -15.68 6.34 4.68
C HIS A 140 -14.58 6.95 5.57
N LYS A 141 -14.62 6.66 6.87
CA LYS A 141 -13.60 7.05 7.86
C LYS A 141 -12.50 5.99 7.90
N ILE A 142 -11.47 6.16 7.08
CA ILE A 142 -10.45 5.13 6.81
C ILE A 142 -9.76 4.66 8.08
N MET A 143 -9.23 5.55 8.93
CA MET A 143 -8.50 5.13 10.12
C MET A 143 -9.35 4.27 11.07
N ASN A 144 -10.64 4.60 11.23
CA ASN A 144 -11.54 3.78 12.03
C ASN A 144 -11.72 2.38 11.40
N MET A 145 -11.85 2.32 10.07
CA MET A 145 -11.99 1.04 9.36
C MET A 145 -10.73 0.19 9.47
N LEU A 146 -9.55 0.78 9.29
CA LEU A 146 -8.27 0.06 9.42
C LEU A 146 -8.14 -0.53 10.83
N ARG A 147 -8.29 0.29 11.87
CA ARG A 147 -8.19 -0.15 13.29
C ARG A 147 -9.19 -1.25 13.63
N SER A 148 -10.43 -1.17 13.12
CA SER A 148 -11.49 -2.15 13.43
C SER A 148 -11.40 -3.45 12.62
N ASN A 149 -10.61 -3.47 11.54
CA ASN A 149 -10.52 -4.60 10.62
C ASN A 149 -9.08 -5.12 10.43
N THR A 150 -8.19 -4.78 11.34
CA THR A 150 -6.86 -5.38 11.44
C THR A 150 -6.92 -6.69 12.19
N TYR A 151 -6.39 -7.75 11.60
CA TYR A 151 -6.40 -9.10 12.15
C TYR A 151 -5.04 -9.77 11.96
N SER A 152 -4.73 -10.77 12.81
CA SER A 152 -3.58 -11.67 12.67
C SER A 152 -3.95 -13.10 13.04
N GLY A 153 -3.12 -14.06 12.70
CA GLY A 153 -3.25 -15.46 13.08
C GLY A 153 -4.60 -16.08 12.69
N LEU A 154 -5.23 -16.82 13.61
CA LEU A 154 -6.49 -17.54 13.35
C LEU A 154 -7.65 -16.59 13.02
N ALA A 155 -7.73 -15.42 13.67
CA ALA A 155 -8.78 -14.44 13.40
C ALA A 155 -8.69 -13.92 11.96
N ALA A 156 -7.47 -13.59 11.49
CA ALA A 156 -7.24 -13.20 10.10
C ALA A 156 -7.65 -14.31 9.13
N LYS A 157 -7.30 -15.55 9.41
CA LYS A 157 -7.65 -16.72 8.57
C LYS A 157 -9.17 -16.89 8.42
N VAL A 158 -9.91 -16.78 9.51
CA VAL A 158 -11.38 -16.87 9.49
C VAL A 158 -11.99 -15.73 8.71
N LYS A 159 -11.56 -14.49 8.97
CA LYS A 159 -12.05 -13.30 8.26
C LYS A 159 -11.73 -13.34 6.77
N PHE A 160 -10.50 -13.73 6.41
CA PHE A 160 -10.07 -13.88 5.03
C PHE A 160 -10.91 -14.90 4.26
N ASN A 161 -11.17 -16.09 4.85
CA ASN A 161 -12.02 -17.10 4.22
C ASN A 161 -13.46 -16.64 3.98
N ASN A 162 -13.98 -15.74 4.82
CA ASN A 162 -15.30 -15.15 4.64
C ASN A 162 -15.32 -13.98 3.64
N TRP A 163 -14.15 -13.34 3.42
CA TRP A 163 -14.03 -12.19 2.54
C TRP A 163 -13.72 -12.58 1.10
N LYS A 164 -12.83 -13.57 0.88
CA LYS A 164 -12.45 -14.03 -0.48
C LYS A 164 -13.64 -14.59 -1.24
N ARG A 165 -13.67 -14.37 -2.56
CA ARG A 165 -14.79 -14.74 -3.45
C ARG A 165 -14.30 -15.53 -4.67
N VAL A 166 -13.61 -16.64 -4.40
CA VAL A 166 -13.10 -17.62 -5.36
C VAL A 166 -13.50 -19.00 -4.96
#